data_2dbe523fc362d6e87a6d94601a111a9e
#
_entry.id   2dbe523fc362d6e87a6d94601a111a9e
#
_cell.length_a   1.000
_cell.length_b   1.000
_cell.length_c   1.000
_cell.angle_alpha   90.00
_cell.angle_beta   90.00
_cell.angle_gamma   90.00
#
_symmetry.space_group_name_H-M   'P 1'
#
loop_
_entity.id
_entity.type
_entity.pdbx_description
1 polymer ?
#
loop_
_entity_poly.entity_id
_entity_poly.type
_entity_poly.pdbx_seq_one_letter_code
_entity_poly.pdbx_strand_id
1 'polypeptide(L)'
;NSDHKIFFAWMNYSPATSSMQTRLRGIPDSLDIVSFFTGYVNNKQNREDVKFLQERRGTKVLLTMWPDKYFATTGEGREDLDSMIVYAENLVDSIYTWGLDGFDLDYEPSFGGDSYTTEMMRTFIDVMSKYLGPKCDEQYKVNGKHKLLVVDGQWNDAEYADRFDYFIGQAYNASSESSLNNRCQDGWQDYGKGFPNEKRIFCEWVSQVGNAFGQGGVNYRYDNEYIPSLWGMAHYAVESPKNVAGCGAYVLQFGYAEGNHLNLPVPPNNYYYARQAIQIMNPAGKTVEDETDGEEVEVEE
;
A
#
# COMPACT_ATOMS: atom_id res chain seq x y z
N ASN A 1 -15.09 -4.31 11.13
CA ASN A 1 -14.53 -3.97 12.43
C ASN A 1 -14.02 -2.54 12.32
N SER A 2 -14.50 -1.61 13.14
CA SER A 2 -14.14 -0.19 13.06
C SER A 2 -12.67 0.10 13.39
N ASP A 3 -11.98 -0.87 14.00
CA ASP A 3 -10.62 -0.73 14.52
C ASP A 3 -9.57 -1.43 13.67
N HIS A 4 -9.98 -2.10 12.57
CA HIS A 4 -9.05 -2.78 11.67
C HIS A 4 -8.13 -1.78 10.96
N LYS A 5 -6.83 -2.00 11.05
CA LYS A 5 -5.80 -1.21 10.38
C LYS A 5 -5.33 -1.92 9.12
N ILE A 6 -5.09 -1.15 8.07
CA ILE A 6 -4.77 -1.66 6.74
C ILE A 6 -3.27 -1.93 6.62
N PHE A 7 -2.90 -3.11 6.13
CA PHE A 7 -1.56 -3.36 5.62
C PHE A 7 -1.56 -3.27 4.10
N PHE A 8 -0.84 -2.27 3.58
CA PHE A 8 -0.67 -2.02 2.15
C PHE A 8 0.71 -2.51 1.66
N ALA A 9 0.80 -3.01 0.43
CA ALA A 9 2.10 -3.33 -0.13
C ALA A 9 2.18 -3.07 -1.64
N TRP A 10 3.32 -2.54 -2.09
CA TRP A 10 3.71 -2.63 -3.49
C TRP A 10 4.54 -3.88 -3.72
N MET A 11 4.27 -4.54 -4.81
CA MET A 11 4.97 -5.73 -5.22
C MET A 11 5.38 -5.63 -6.69
N ASN A 12 6.69 -5.81 -6.94
CA ASN A 12 7.17 -6.02 -8.28
C ASN A 12 6.83 -7.45 -8.70
N TYR A 13 6.07 -7.56 -9.76
CA TYR A 13 5.59 -8.82 -10.25
C TYR A 13 6.41 -9.30 -11.45
N SER A 14 6.86 -10.56 -11.42
CA SER A 14 7.51 -11.19 -12.57
C SER A 14 6.69 -12.40 -13.03
N PRO A 15 6.09 -12.35 -14.22
CA PRO A 15 5.21 -13.40 -14.71
C PRO A 15 5.94 -14.70 -15.07
N ALA A 16 7.26 -14.68 -15.16
CA ALA A 16 8.06 -15.77 -15.72
C ALA A 16 8.68 -16.69 -14.67
N THR A 17 8.44 -16.47 -13.38
CA THR A 17 9.11 -17.23 -12.32
C THR A 17 8.23 -18.31 -11.73
N SER A 18 8.82 -19.47 -11.46
CA SER A 18 8.22 -20.54 -10.66
C SER A 18 8.25 -20.23 -9.16
N SER A 19 8.96 -19.19 -8.73
CA SER A 19 9.12 -18.83 -7.34
C SER A 19 7.86 -18.16 -6.78
N MET A 20 7.48 -18.54 -5.56
CA MET A 20 6.42 -17.88 -4.82
C MET A 20 6.78 -16.46 -4.37
N GLN A 21 8.06 -16.08 -4.37
CA GLN A 21 8.55 -14.75 -4.05
C GLN A 21 7.93 -13.65 -4.93
N THR A 22 7.76 -13.96 -6.21
CA THR A 22 7.25 -12.99 -7.21
C THR A 22 5.82 -13.29 -7.64
N ARG A 23 5.16 -14.25 -7.00
CA ARG A 23 3.75 -14.57 -7.25
C ARG A 23 2.86 -13.95 -6.19
N LEU A 24 1.74 -13.40 -6.61
CA LEU A 24 0.71 -12.87 -5.71
C LEU A 24 0.22 -13.90 -4.71
N ARG A 25 0.06 -15.15 -5.12
CA ARG A 25 -0.38 -16.24 -4.24
C ARG A 25 0.57 -16.49 -3.07
N GLY A 26 1.84 -16.03 -3.17
CA GLY A 26 2.86 -16.18 -2.14
C GLY A 26 2.81 -15.17 -1.00
N ILE A 27 2.11 -14.03 -1.16
CA ILE A 27 2.06 -12.97 -0.15
C ILE A 27 1.36 -13.40 1.15
N PRO A 28 1.53 -12.69 2.28
CA PRO A 28 0.86 -12.99 3.53
C PRO A 28 -0.67 -13.06 3.41
N ASP A 29 -1.30 -13.98 4.14
CA ASP A 29 -2.74 -14.23 4.06
C ASP A 29 -3.61 -13.09 4.58
N SER A 30 -3.07 -12.31 5.52
CA SER A 30 -3.76 -11.20 6.19
C SER A 30 -3.39 -9.83 5.60
N LEU A 31 -2.85 -9.79 4.39
CA LEU A 31 -2.54 -8.55 3.69
C LEU A 31 -3.82 -7.97 3.07
N ASP A 32 -4.12 -6.70 3.37
CA ASP A 32 -5.38 -6.07 2.95
C ASP A 32 -5.35 -5.61 1.50
N ILE A 33 -4.29 -4.89 1.11
CA ILE A 33 -4.16 -4.28 -0.22
C ILE A 33 -2.78 -4.55 -0.78
N VAL A 34 -2.71 -5.15 -1.96
CA VAL A 34 -1.47 -5.24 -2.76
C VAL A 34 -1.63 -4.49 -4.06
N SER A 35 -0.64 -3.67 -4.40
CA SER A 35 -0.59 -2.96 -5.68
C SER A 35 0.59 -3.44 -6.53
N PHE A 36 0.33 -3.69 -7.81
CA PHE A 36 1.37 -4.02 -8.76
C PHE A 36 2.15 -2.77 -9.14
N PHE A 37 3.40 -2.71 -8.75
CA PHE A 37 4.25 -1.57 -9.03
C PHE A 37 4.79 -1.58 -10.47
N THR A 38 5.11 -2.73 -11.04
CA THR A 38 5.57 -2.87 -12.42
C THR A 38 5.21 -4.23 -13.00
N GLY A 39 4.98 -4.27 -14.31
CA GLY A 39 5.03 -5.52 -15.06
C GLY A 39 3.81 -6.44 -14.94
N TYR A 40 2.63 -5.93 -14.56
CA TYR A 40 1.44 -6.79 -14.63
C TYR A 40 1.19 -7.25 -16.06
N VAL A 41 1.14 -8.56 -16.22
CA VAL A 41 0.76 -9.21 -17.46
C VAL A 41 -0.55 -9.96 -17.25
N ASN A 42 -1.58 -9.59 -18.00
CA ASN A 42 -2.88 -10.25 -17.94
C ASN A 42 -2.85 -11.64 -18.58
N ASN A 43 -2.23 -12.61 -17.93
CA ASN A 43 -2.20 -14.00 -18.35
C ASN A 43 -3.08 -14.88 -17.42
N LYS A 44 -3.28 -16.15 -17.80
CA LYS A 44 -4.12 -17.08 -17.05
C LYS A 44 -3.68 -17.22 -15.59
N GLN A 45 -2.38 -17.39 -15.36
CA GLN A 45 -1.83 -17.60 -14.02
C GLN A 45 -2.10 -16.39 -13.10
N ASN A 46 -1.91 -15.18 -13.64
CA ASN A 46 -2.12 -13.95 -12.86
C ASN A 46 -3.58 -13.75 -12.52
N ARG A 47 -4.47 -13.98 -13.47
CA ARG A 47 -5.92 -13.92 -13.19
C ARG A 47 -6.34 -14.93 -12.13
N GLU A 48 -5.77 -16.14 -12.14
CA GLU A 48 -6.03 -17.16 -11.11
C GLU A 48 -5.49 -16.75 -9.74
N ASP A 49 -4.31 -16.12 -9.68
CA ASP A 49 -3.74 -15.63 -8.43
C ASP A 49 -4.52 -14.42 -7.88
N VAL A 50 -4.92 -13.46 -8.72
CA VAL A 50 -5.79 -12.33 -8.34
C VAL A 50 -7.11 -12.86 -7.77
N LYS A 51 -7.79 -13.75 -8.49
CA LYS A 51 -9.04 -14.36 -8.04
C LYS A 51 -8.88 -15.11 -6.71
N PHE A 52 -7.79 -15.84 -6.54
CA PHE A 52 -7.49 -16.54 -5.28
C PHE A 52 -7.35 -15.56 -4.11
N LEU A 53 -6.63 -14.46 -4.28
CA LEU A 53 -6.48 -13.43 -3.26
C LEU A 53 -7.81 -12.81 -2.88
N GLN A 54 -8.59 -12.40 -3.88
CA GLN A 54 -9.88 -11.75 -3.69
C GLN A 54 -10.90 -12.67 -2.99
N GLU A 55 -11.04 -13.91 -3.45
CA GLU A 55 -12.10 -14.83 -2.99
C GLU A 55 -11.72 -15.59 -1.71
N ARG A 56 -10.44 -15.86 -1.49
CA ARG A 56 -9.99 -16.70 -0.38
C ARG A 56 -9.36 -15.94 0.77
N ARG A 57 -8.82 -14.77 0.49
CA ARG A 57 -8.10 -13.97 1.51
C ARG A 57 -8.73 -12.60 1.74
N GLY A 58 -9.60 -12.14 0.85
CA GLY A 58 -10.21 -10.81 0.92
C GLY A 58 -9.25 -9.68 0.53
N THR A 59 -8.02 -10.03 0.08
CA THR A 59 -7.02 -9.04 -0.33
C THR A 59 -7.48 -8.29 -1.57
N LYS A 60 -7.37 -6.97 -1.54
CA LYS A 60 -7.60 -6.10 -2.70
C LYS A 60 -6.36 -6.02 -3.56
N VAL A 61 -6.54 -6.09 -4.87
CA VAL A 61 -5.45 -6.09 -5.85
C VAL A 61 -5.58 -4.87 -6.75
N LEU A 62 -4.61 -3.96 -6.68
CA LEU A 62 -4.58 -2.72 -7.45
C LEU A 62 -3.51 -2.77 -8.53
N LEU A 63 -3.61 -1.87 -9.48
CA LEU A 63 -2.59 -1.56 -10.48
C LEU A 63 -1.97 -0.21 -10.15
N THR A 64 -0.64 -0.16 -10.00
CA THR A 64 0.12 1.09 -9.87
C THR A 64 0.66 1.53 -11.22
N MET A 65 0.48 2.79 -11.57
CA MET A 65 1.07 3.39 -12.77
C MET A 65 1.50 4.83 -12.53
N TRP A 66 2.59 5.22 -13.17
CA TRP A 66 2.98 6.61 -13.35
C TRP A 66 2.27 7.21 -14.56
N PRO A 67 1.65 8.37 -14.44
CA PRO A 67 0.95 8.99 -15.56
C PRO A 67 1.87 9.37 -16.72
N ASP A 68 3.12 9.71 -16.44
CA ASP A 68 4.10 10.22 -17.40
C ASP A 68 4.66 9.20 -18.39
N LYS A 69 4.63 7.90 -18.04
CA LYS A 69 5.13 6.85 -18.95
C LYS A 69 4.40 6.82 -20.30
N TYR A 70 3.11 7.17 -20.29
CA TYR A 70 2.33 7.20 -21.53
C TYR A 70 2.83 8.30 -22.47
N PHE A 71 3.04 9.50 -21.95
CA PHE A 71 3.47 10.65 -22.75
C PHE A 71 4.90 10.55 -23.25
N ALA A 72 5.77 9.88 -22.50
CA ALA A 72 7.14 9.62 -22.92
C ALA A 72 7.23 8.68 -24.12
N THR A 73 6.25 7.80 -24.31
CA THR A 73 6.25 6.80 -25.40
C THR A 73 5.56 7.27 -26.67
N THR A 74 4.60 8.18 -26.58
CA THR A 74 3.81 8.65 -27.74
C THR A 74 4.43 9.84 -28.45
N GLY A 75 5.35 10.57 -27.81
CA GLY A 75 5.95 11.78 -28.38
C GLY A 75 4.98 12.95 -28.60
N GLU A 76 3.73 12.79 -28.23
CA GLU A 76 2.68 13.80 -28.34
C GLU A 76 2.78 14.81 -27.19
N GLY A 77 2.41 16.05 -27.46
CA GLY A 77 2.62 17.16 -26.54
C GLY A 77 1.96 16.93 -25.17
N ARG A 78 2.68 17.27 -24.12
CA ARG A 78 2.34 17.11 -22.70
C ARG A 78 1.11 17.90 -22.22
N GLU A 79 0.42 18.59 -23.13
CA GLU A 79 -0.71 19.47 -22.83
C GLU A 79 -2.02 19.02 -23.51
N ASP A 80 -2.06 17.83 -24.06
CA ASP A 80 -3.26 17.31 -24.71
C ASP A 80 -4.20 16.65 -23.69
N LEU A 81 -5.23 17.38 -23.29
CA LEU A 81 -6.25 16.90 -22.36
C LEU A 81 -7.08 15.74 -22.94
N ASP A 82 -7.28 15.72 -24.26
CA ASP A 82 -8.03 14.63 -24.91
C ASP A 82 -7.26 13.31 -24.84
N SER A 83 -5.95 13.35 -25.04
CA SER A 83 -5.07 12.17 -24.86
C SER A 83 -5.09 11.69 -23.40
N MET A 84 -5.12 12.61 -22.43
CA MET A 84 -5.22 12.25 -21.00
C MET A 84 -6.55 11.56 -20.68
N ILE A 85 -7.65 12.01 -21.25
CA ILE A 85 -8.96 11.38 -21.10
C ILE A 85 -8.93 9.95 -21.65
N VAL A 86 -8.46 9.78 -22.87
CA VAL A 86 -8.35 8.45 -23.53
C VAL A 86 -7.45 7.50 -22.72
N TYR A 87 -6.35 8.01 -22.19
CA TYR A 87 -5.47 7.21 -21.34
C TYR A 87 -6.15 6.75 -20.07
N ALA A 88 -6.84 7.65 -19.37
CA ALA A 88 -7.56 7.32 -18.15
C ALA A 88 -8.69 6.29 -18.42
N GLU A 89 -9.45 6.44 -19.49
CA GLU A 89 -10.48 5.49 -19.90
C GLU A 89 -9.91 4.11 -20.21
N ASN A 90 -8.79 4.03 -20.92
CA ASN A 90 -8.10 2.76 -21.21
C ASN A 90 -7.59 2.06 -19.94
N LEU A 91 -7.12 2.81 -18.94
CA LEU A 91 -6.77 2.27 -17.63
C LEU A 91 -8.00 1.71 -16.91
N VAL A 92 -9.10 2.45 -16.89
CA VAL A 92 -10.37 1.98 -16.30
C VAL A 92 -10.80 0.67 -16.97
N ASP A 93 -10.82 0.62 -18.30
CA ASP A 93 -11.17 -0.59 -19.04
C ASP A 93 -10.27 -1.78 -18.67
N SER A 94 -8.98 -1.52 -18.52
CA SER A 94 -8.01 -2.55 -18.09
C SER A 94 -8.33 -3.07 -16.68
N ILE A 95 -8.61 -2.18 -15.72
CA ILE A 95 -8.94 -2.54 -14.34
C ILE A 95 -10.19 -3.42 -14.29
N TYR A 96 -11.22 -3.07 -15.05
CA TYR A 96 -12.46 -3.85 -15.11
C TYR A 96 -12.27 -5.18 -15.84
N THR A 97 -11.63 -5.17 -17.00
CA THR A 97 -11.38 -6.38 -17.83
C THR A 97 -10.48 -7.39 -17.12
N TRP A 98 -9.49 -6.91 -16.37
CA TRP A 98 -8.57 -7.77 -15.63
C TRP A 98 -9.10 -8.18 -14.26
N GLY A 99 -10.26 -7.66 -13.86
CA GLY A 99 -10.91 -7.98 -12.59
C GLY A 99 -10.16 -7.47 -11.37
N LEU A 100 -9.39 -6.38 -11.50
CA LEU A 100 -8.66 -5.75 -10.39
C LEU A 100 -9.63 -4.97 -9.50
N ASP A 101 -9.22 -4.72 -8.25
CA ASP A 101 -10.03 -4.01 -7.26
C ASP A 101 -9.84 -2.49 -7.29
N GLY A 102 -8.93 -1.96 -8.09
CA GLY A 102 -8.74 -0.52 -8.20
C GLY A 102 -7.42 -0.09 -8.83
N PHE A 103 -7.10 1.18 -8.62
CA PHE A 103 -5.95 1.86 -9.18
C PHE A 103 -5.19 2.63 -8.09
N ASP A 104 -3.88 2.67 -8.25
CA ASP A 104 -2.93 3.39 -7.41
C ASP A 104 -2.14 4.36 -8.30
N LEU A 105 -2.36 5.65 -8.07
CA LEU A 105 -1.69 6.72 -8.81
C LEU A 105 -0.35 7.02 -8.15
N ASP A 106 0.74 6.57 -8.77
CA ASP A 106 2.10 6.92 -8.35
C ASP A 106 2.43 8.34 -8.87
N TYR A 107 2.26 9.34 -7.99
CA TYR A 107 2.43 10.75 -8.32
C TYR A 107 3.77 11.28 -7.82
N GLU A 108 4.78 11.25 -8.69
CA GLU A 108 6.16 11.64 -8.35
C GLU A 108 6.75 12.66 -9.35
N PRO A 109 6.23 13.89 -9.41
CA PRO A 109 6.66 14.89 -10.39
C PRO A 109 8.14 15.25 -10.30
N SER A 110 8.78 15.13 -9.13
CA SER A 110 10.20 15.41 -8.99
C SER A 110 11.13 14.36 -9.60
N PHE A 111 10.63 13.13 -9.85
CA PHE A 111 11.40 12.04 -10.46
C PHE A 111 11.18 11.91 -11.97
N GLY A 112 10.02 12.30 -12.48
CA GLY A 112 9.66 12.19 -13.89
C GLY A 112 9.98 13.43 -14.73
N GLY A 113 10.42 14.51 -14.10
CA GLY A 113 10.46 15.83 -14.72
C GLY A 113 9.04 16.39 -14.94
N ASP A 114 8.89 17.65 -15.28
CA ASP A 114 7.60 18.35 -15.46
C ASP A 114 6.75 17.75 -16.56
N SER A 115 6.24 16.54 -16.32
CA SER A 115 5.60 15.73 -17.34
C SER A 115 4.15 16.13 -17.59
N TYR A 116 3.51 16.77 -16.60
CA TYR A 116 2.10 17.14 -16.71
C TYR A 116 1.74 18.34 -15.84
N THR A 117 0.76 19.11 -16.32
CA THR A 117 0.21 20.24 -15.59
C THR A 117 -0.81 19.81 -14.54
N THR A 118 -1.13 20.68 -13.59
CA THR A 118 -2.22 20.46 -12.64
C THR A 118 -3.54 20.18 -13.35
N GLU A 119 -3.82 20.86 -14.47
CA GLU A 119 -5.04 20.65 -15.25
C GLU A 119 -5.09 19.25 -15.87
N MET A 120 -3.97 18.76 -16.42
CA MET A 120 -3.89 17.38 -16.94
C MET A 120 -4.15 16.35 -15.85
N MET A 121 -3.56 16.52 -14.66
CA MET A 121 -3.78 15.62 -13.53
C MET A 121 -5.22 15.66 -13.03
N ARG A 122 -5.81 16.85 -12.92
CA ARG A 122 -7.23 16.99 -12.55
C ARG A 122 -8.13 16.34 -13.59
N THR A 123 -7.86 16.51 -14.87
CA THR A 123 -8.58 15.84 -15.97
C THR A 123 -8.50 14.32 -15.84
N PHE A 124 -7.30 13.78 -15.62
CA PHE A 124 -7.10 12.34 -15.40
C PHE A 124 -7.93 11.84 -14.22
N ILE A 125 -7.84 12.52 -13.08
CA ILE A 125 -8.54 12.12 -11.86
C ILE A 125 -10.06 12.27 -12.01
N ASP A 126 -10.53 13.30 -12.71
CA ASP A 126 -11.96 13.48 -12.98
C ASP A 126 -12.53 12.35 -13.83
N VAL A 127 -11.76 11.80 -14.76
CA VAL A 127 -12.17 10.61 -15.49
C VAL A 127 -12.13 9.38 -14.57
N MET A 128 -11.01 9.11 -13.93
CA MET A 128 -10.84 7.93 -13.05
C MET A 128 -11.91 7.90 -11.95
N SER A 129 -12.20 9.04 -11.31
CA SER A 129 -13.12 9.14 -10.18
C SER A 129 -14.60 8.97 -10.55
N LYS A 130 -14.98 8.97 -11.83
CA LYS A 130 -16.32 8.54 -12.27
C LYS A 130 -16.53 7.05 -12.07
N TYR A 131 -15.48 6.26 -12.16
CA TYR A 131 -15.52 4.79 -12.16
C TYR A 131 -14.96 4.17 -10.87
N LEU A 132 -14.06 4.85 -10.20
CA LEU A 132 -13.30 4.35 -9.04
C LEU A 132 -13.36 5.36 -7.89
N GLY A 133 -13.09 4.89 -6.66
CA GLY A 133 -12.98 5.76 -5.50
C GLY A 133 -14.32 6.25 -4.93
N PRO A 134 -14.24 7.09 -3.89
CA PRO A 134 -15.42 7.53 -3.12
C PRO A 134 -16.45 8.31 -3.91
N LYS A 135 -16.05 8.96 -5.01
CA LYS A 135 -16.92 9.79 -5.85
C LYS A 135 -17.46 9.05 -7.07
N CYS A 136 -17.22 7.74 -7.22
CA CYS A 136 -17.65 7.02 -8.41
C CYS A 136 -19.17 7.00 -8.53
N ASP A 137 -19.64 6.98 -9.78
CA ASP A 137 -21.06 6.93 -10.09
C ASP A 137 -21.71 5.64 -9.55
N GLU A 138 -22.95 5.72 -9.09
CA GLU A 138 -23.67 4.59 -8.47
C GLU A 138 -23.73 3.33 -9.36
N GLN A 139 -23.79 3.51 -10.67
CA GLN A 139 -23.85 2.40 -11.63
C GLN A 139 -22.56 1.54 -11.64
N TYR A 140 -21.43 2.06 -11.13
CA TYR A 140 -20.16 1.33 -11.05
C TYR A 140 -19.93 0.69 -9.68
N LYS A 141 -20.84 0.89 -8.73
CA LYS A 141 -20.77 0.22 -7.43
C LYS A 141 -21.38 -1.19 -7.51
N VAL A 142 -20.72 -2.14 -6.89
CA VAL A 142 -21.21 -3.52 -6.75
C VAL A 142 -21.57 -3.74 -5.27
N ASN A 143 -22.84 -4.00 -4.98
CA ASN A 143 -23.35 -4.11 -3.60
C ASN A 143 -23.00 -2.88 -2.74
N GLY A 144 -23.11 -1.68 -3.32
CA GLY A 144 -22.80 -0.42 -2.65
C GLY A 144 -21.31 -0.13 -2.46
N LYS A 145 -20.41 -0.97 -2.98
CA LYS A 145 -18.96 -0.81 -2.87
C LYS A 145 -18.35 -0.44 -4.22
N HIS A 146 -17.48 0.56 -4.21
CA HIS A 146 -16.70 0.97 -5.37
C HIS A 146 -15.36 0.23 -5.42
N LYS A 147 -14.70 0.25 -6.57
CA LYS A 147 -13.29 -0.11 -6.72
C LYS A 147 -12.43 1.03 -6.16
N LEU A 148 -11.32 0.70 -5.52
CA LEU A 148 -10.46 1.69 -4.86
C LEU A 148 -9.78 2.62 -5.86
N LEU A 149 -9.63 3.87 -5.47
CA LEU A 149 -8.75 4.84 -6.10
C LEU A 149 -7.85 5.40 -5.00
N VAL A 150 -6.56 5.12 -5.10
CA VAL A 150 -5.57 5.61 -4.12
C VAL A 150 -4.50 6.42 -4.81
N VAL A 151 -3.76 7.22 -4.06
CA VAL A 151 -2.62 7.98 -4.58
C VAL A 151 -1.45 7.85 -3.62
N ASP A 152 -0.26 7.75 -4.18
CA ASP A 152 0.98 7.76 -3.43
C ASP A 152 1.96 8.86 -3.89
N GLY A 153 3.11 8.95 -3.21
CA GLY A 153 4.19 9.86 -3.57
C GLY A 153 3.98 11.30 -3.11
N GLN A 154 4.06 12.24 -4.05
CA GLN A 154 4.20 13.68 -3.79
C GLN A 154 2.88 14.46 -3.97
N TRP A 155 1.77 13.85 -3.62
CA TRP A 155 0.45 14.48 -3.79
C TRP A 155 0.30 15.78 -3.00
N ASN A 156 -0.05 16.88 -3.69
CA ASN A 156 -0.14 18.22 -3.12
C ASN A 156 -1.42 19.00 -3.46
N ASP A 157 -2.40 18.38 -4.13
CA ASP A 157 -3.67 19.02 -4.50
C ASP A 157 -4.78 18.70 -3.50
N ALA A 158 -4.96 19.59 -2.51
CA ALA A 158 -5.96 19.41 -1.46
C ALA A 158 -7.41 19.36 -1.97
N GLU A 159 -7.73 20.05 -3.07
CA GLU A 159 -9.09 20.09 -3.61
C GLU A 159 -9.54 18.76 -4.19
N TYR A 160 -8.57 17.92 -4.59
CA TYR A 160 -8.83 16.61 -5.19
C TYR A 160 -8.61 15.42 -4.23
N ALA A 161 -8.19 15.68 -3.00
CA ALA A 161 -7.94 14.63 -2.01
C ALA A 161 -9.20 13.78 -1.70
N ASP A 162 -10.39 14.33 -1.81
CA ASP A 162 -11.65 13.63 -1.54
C ASP A 162 -12.05 12.62 -2.63
N ARG A 163 -11.33 12.60 -3.77
CA ARG A 163 -11.52 11.63 -4.86
C ARG A 163 -10.88 10.28 -4.55
N PHE A 164 -9.98 10.23 -3.56
CA PHE A 164 -9.21 9.04 -3.21
C PHE A 164 -9.69 8.40 -1.91
N ASP A 165 -9.58 7.08 -1.85
CA ASP A 165 -9.81 6.28 -0.64
C ASP A 165 -8.69 6.50 0.37
N TYR A 166 -7.43 6.44 -0.09
CA TYR A 166 -6.24 6.56 0.75
C TYR A 166 -5.14 7.37 0.06
N PHE A 167 -4.32 8.00 0.89
CA PHE A 167 -3.00 8.48 0.55
C PHE A 167 -1.95 7.52 1.11
N ILE A 168 -1.11 6.96 0.24
CA ILE A 168 -0.05 6.05 0.62
C ILE A 168 1.26 6.85 0.73
N GLY A 169 1.62 7.17 1.96
CA GLY A 169 2.82 7.95 2.24
C GLY A 169 4.06 7.08 2.14
N GLN A 170 5.00 7.45 1.26
CA GLN A 170 6.33 6.85 1.15
C GLN A 170 7.19 7.32 2.33
N ALA A 171 6.91 6.78 3.54
CA ALA A 171 7.55 7.18 4.78
C ALA A 171 8.91 6.49 5.00
N TYR A 172 9.63 6.29 3.89
CA TYR A 172 10.92 5.62 3.88
C TYR A 172 11.90 6.22 4.88
N ASN A 173 12.55 5.34 5.63
CA ASN A 173 13.50 5.71 6.69
C ASN A 173 12.91 6.52 7.85
N ALA A 174 11.61 6.43 8.11
CA ALA A 174 11.05 7.00 9.33
C ALA A 174 11.62 6.28 10.56
N SER A 175 12.26 7.02 11.45
CA SER A 175 13.05 6.47 12.55
C SER A 175 12.44 6.71 13.95
N SER A 176 11.26 7.31 14.03
CA SER A 176 10.60 7.65 15.28
C SER A 176 9.15 8.09 15.09
N GLU A 177 8.38 8.10 16.17
CA GLU A 177 7.05 8.70 16.22
C GLU A 177 7.03 10.15 15.76
N SER A 178 8.00 10.97 16.18
CA SER A 178 8.14 12.36 15.74
C SER A 178 8.29 12.49 14.24
N SER A 179 9.04 11.57 13.62
CA SER A 179 9.20 11.52 12.17
C SER A 179 7.88 11.24 11.44
N LEU A 180 7.03 10.38 12.00
CA LEU A 180 5.70 10.10 11.45
C LEU A 180 4.70 11.22 11.75
N ASN A 181 4.76 11.83 12.94
CA ASN A 181 3.94 12.98 13.30
C ASN A 181 4.14 14.16 12.35
N ASN A 182 5.38 14.41 11.91
CA ASN A 182 5.66 15.44 10.92
C ASN A 182 4.94 15.16 9.60
N ARG A 183 4.86 13.89 9.17
CA ARG A 183 4.18 13.48 7.94
C ARG A 183 2.65 13.56 8.03
N CYS A 184 2.09 13.72 9.22
CA CYS A 184 0.67 13.99 9.43
C CYS A 184 0.31 15.47 9.35
N GLN A 185 1.29 16.37 9.30
CA GLN A 185 1.04 17.81 9.22
C GLN A 185 0.76 18.21 7.78
N ASP A 186 -0.30 18.99 7.57
CA ASP A 186 -0.54 19.63 6.29
C ASP A 186 0.64 20.56 5.92
N GLY A 187 1.17 20.37 4.71
CA GLY A 187 2.30 21.12 4.21
C GLY A 187 3.69 20.59 4.60
N TRP A 188 3.78 19.45 5.28
CA TRP A 188 5.08 18.80 5.44
C TRP A 188 5.54 18.28 4.08
N GLN A 189 6.55 18.93 3.48
CA GLN A 189 7.03 18.68 2.11
C GLN A 189 5.90 18.65 1.05
N ASP A 190 4.75 19.24 1.37
CA ASP A 190 3.52 19.25 0.55
C ASP A 190 2.93 17.87 0.20
N TYR A 191 3.32 16.80 0.91
CA TYR A 191 2.85 15.45 0.63
C TYR A 191 1.56 15.11 1.39
N GLY A 192 0.61 14.52 0.68
CA GLY A 192 -0.67 14.12 1.23
C GLY A 192 -1.55 15.28 1.66
N LYS A 193 -1.40 16.45 1.03
CA LYS A 193 -2.18 17.64 1.34
C LYS A 193 -3.68 17.41 1.15
N GLY A 194 -4.48 17.82 2.13
CA GLY A 194 -5.93 17.64 2.12
C GLY A 194 -6.42 16.27 2.56
N PHE A 195 -5.54 15.31 2.85
CA PHE A 195 -5.96 14.02 3.38
C PHE A 195 -6.07 14.05 4.90
N PRO A 196 -7.22 13.63 5.47
CA PRO A 196 -7.32 13.39 6.89
C PRO A 196 -6.45 12.19 7.30
N ASN A 197 -6.03 12.14 8.57
CA ASN A 197 -5.09 11.12 9.04
C ASN A 197 -5.62 9.69 8.87
N GLU A 198 -6.91 9.47 9.08
CA GLU A 198 -7.58 8.18 8.94
C GLU A 198 -7.61 7.64 7.51
N LYS A 199 -7.15 8.41 6.54
CA LYS A 199 -6.91 7.98 5.15
C LYS A 199 -5.42 7.85 4.80
N ARG A 200 -4.51 8.04 5.74
CA ARG A 200 -3.06 7.95 5.51
C ARG A 200 -2.53 6.57 5.88
N ILE A 201 -1.76 5.96 4.99
CA ILE A 201 -1.03 4.71 5.21
C ILE A 201 0.45 5.01 5.02
N PHE A 202 1.30 4.67 5.98
CA PHE A 202 2.74 4.92 5.89
C PHE A 202 3.50 3.66 5.50
N CYS A 203 4.31 3.73 4.45
CA CYS A 203 5.05 2.59 3.93
C CYS A 203 6.56 2.75 4.07
N GLU A 204 7.24 1.63 4.38
CA GLU A 204 8.69 1.53 4.42
C GLU A 204 9.24 0.86 3.15
N TRP A 205 10.45 1.21 2.77
CA TRP A 205 11.20 0.55 1.71
C TRP A 205 12.01 -0.63 2.27
N VAL A 206 11.46 -1.83 2.14
CA VAL A 206 11.97 -3.02 2.85
C VAL A 206 13.17 -3.71 2.18
N SER A 207 13.68 -3.20 1.07
CA SER A 207 14.88 -3.74 0.40
C SER A 207 16.01 -2.74 0.27
N GLN A 208 15.93 -1.58 0.93
CA GLN A 208 16.95 -0.55 0.80
C GLN A 208 18.29 -1.02 1.39
N VAL A 209 19.35 -0.80 0.64
CA VAL A 209 20.72 -1.09 1.09
C VAL A 209 21.04 -0.23 2.32
N GLY A 210 21.55 -0.86 3.37
CA GLY A 210 21.89 -0.18 4.62
C GLY A 210 20.79 -0.20 5.68
N ASN A 211 19.62 -0.80 5.40
CA ASN A 211 18.63 -1.04 6.42
C ASN A 211 19.18 -1.92 7.54
N ALA A 212 19.08 -1.46 8.79
CA ALA A 212 19.61 -2.18 9.95
C ALA A 212 18.90 -3.53 10.19
N PHE A 213 17.61 -3.60 9.83
CA PHE A 213 16.78 -4.79 9.96
C PHE A 213 16.41 -5.44 8.61
N GLY A 214 17.13 -5.10 7.53
CA GLY A 214 16.85 -5.66 6.21
C GLY A 214 15.42 -5.40 5.76
N GLN A 215 14.65 -6.46 5.57
CA GLN A 215 13.25 -6.39 5.16
C GLN A 215 12.31 -5.81 6.23
N GLY A 216 12.81 -5.49 7.42
CA GLY A 216 12.11 -4.75 8.47
C GLY A 216 12.31 -3.24 8.40
N GLY A 217 13.22 -2.77 7.53
CA GLY A 217 13.57 -1.36 7.37
C GLY A 217 14.69 -0.89 8.29
N VAL A 218 14.72 0.42 8.57
CA VAL A 218 15.76 1.06 9.40
C VAL A 218 15.47 0.92 10.91
N ASN A 219 16.40 1.44 11.73
CA ASN A 219 16.19 1.59 13.17
C ASN A 219 15.07 2.60 13.45
N TYR A 220 14.05 2.15 14.15
CA TYR A 220 12.99 3.02 14.67
C TYR A 220 13.06 3.04 16.20
N ARG A 221 13.06 4.23 16.80
CA ARG A 221 13.08 4.37 18.25
C ARG A 221 11.68 4.20 18.83
N TYR A 222 11.49 3.14 19.60
CA TYR A 222 10.24 2.80 20.25
C TYR A 222 10.54 2.36 21.69
N ASP A 223 9.87 2.96 22.65
CA ASP A 223 9.97 2.64 24.10
C ASP A 223 11.42 2.45 24.61
N ASN A 224 12.33 3.38 24.25
CA ASN A 224 13.77 3.38 24.55
C ASN A 224 14.62 2.30 23.85
N GLU A 225 14.04 1.50 23.00
CA GLU A 225 14.72 0.49 22.19
C GLU A 225 14.71 0.85 20.70
N TYR A 226 15.47 0.10 19.92
CA TYR A 226 15.42 0.16 18.47
C TYR A 226 14.73 -1.09 17.92
N ILE A 227 13.66 -0.87 17.18
CA ILE A 227 12.91 -1.92 16.49
C ILE A 227 12.93 -1.66 14.97
N PRO A 228 12.53 -2.63 14.13
CA PRO A 228 12.32 -2.40 12.70
C PRO A 228 11.33 -1.24 12.45
N SER A 229 11.65 -0.33 11.54
CA SER A 229 10.78 0.81 11.22
C SER A 229 9.39 0.39 10.74
N LEU A 230 9.27 -0.74 10.05
CA LEU A 230 7.97 -1.30 9.67
C LEU A 230 7.10 -1.65 10.89
N TRP A 231 7.72 -2.16 11.98
CA TRP A 231 7.00 -2.41 13.24
C TRP A 231 6.70 -1.10 13.97
N GLY A 232 7.63 -0.14 13.94
CA GLY A 232 7.40 1.21 14.47
C GLY A 232 6.21 1.90 13.81
N MET A 233 6.05 1.77 12.50
CA MET A 233 4.89 2.27 11.76
C MET A 233 3.60 1.54 12.15
N ALA A 234 3.67 0.22 12.41
CA ALA A 234 2.52 -0.56 12.88
C ALA A 234 2.08 -0.13 14.28
N HIS A 235 3.01 0.03 15.22
CA HIS A 235 2.72 0.60 16.55
C HIS A 235 2.12 2.00 16.44
N TYR A 236 2.72 2.85 15.60
CA TYR A 236 2.19 4.19 15.35
C TYR A 236 0.73 4.18 14.88
N ALA A 237 0.38 3.25 14.00
CA ALA A 237 -0.97 3.16 13.47
C ALA A 237 -2.03 2.83 14.54
N VAL A 238 -1.67 2.07 15.59
CA VAL A 238 -2.61 1.67 16.65
C VAL A 238 -2.54 2.53 17.90
N GLU A 239 -1.38 3.09 18.23
CA GLU A 239 -1.13 3.77 19.49
C GLU A 239 -1.19 5.30 19.38
N SER A 240 -0.89 5.85 18.19
CA SER A 240 -0.86 7.29 17.97
C SER A 240 -2.27 7.90 17.98
N PRO A 241 -2.47 9.05 18.66
CA PRO A 241 -3.72 9.79 18.60
C PRO A 241 -4.02 10.35 17.19
N LYS A 242 -3.08 10.27 16.26
CA LYS A 242 -3.28 10.66 14.86
C LYS A 242 -4.22 9.72 14.12
N ASN A 243 -4.40 8.50 14.60
CA ASN A 243 -5.34 7.52 14.06
C ASN A 243 -5.19 7.28 12.55
N VAL A 244 -3.96 7.06 12.07
CA VAL A 244 -3.72 6.75 10.65
C VAL A 244 -4.35 5.41 10.24
N ALA A 245 -4.62 5.22 8.94
CA ALA A 245 -5.29 4.04 8.43
C ALA A 245 -4.48 2.75 8.58
N GLY A 246 -3.16 2.84 8.57
CA GLY A 246 -2.30 1.67 8.69
C GLY A 246 -0.86 1.90 8.28
N CYS A 247 -0.16 0.80 7.99
CA CYS A 247 1.20 0.84 7.46
C CYS A 247 1.38 -0.11 6.28
N GLY A 248 2.58 -0.14 5.70
CA GLY A 248 2.85 -1.00 4.57
C GLY A 248 4.30 -1.06 4.13
N ALA A 249 4.54 -1.73 3.01
CA ALA A 249 5.87 -2.03 2.51
C ALA A 249 6.00 -1.82 1.01
N TYR A 250 7.04 -1.11 0.59
CA TYR A 250 7.50 -1.07 -0.79
C TYR A 250 8.41 -2.25 -1.10
N VAL A 251 8.21 -2.87 -2.27
CA VAL A 251 8.89 -4.08 -2.78
C VAL A 251 8.81 -5.28 -1.84
N LEU A 252 7.58 -5.58 -1.43
CA LEU A 252 7.26 -6.65 -0.48
C LEU A 252 7.90 -8.01 -0.82
N GLN A 253 8.14 -8.34 -2.11
CA GLN A 253 8.74 -9.60 -2.54
C GLN A 253 10.10 -9.87 -1.90
N PHE A 254 10.84 -8.85 -1.48
CA PHE A 254 12.10 -9.03 -0.76
C PHE A 254 11.92 -9.55 0.67
N GLY A 255 10.72 -9.48 1.22
CA GLY A 255 10.36 -10.13 2.48
C GLY A 255 10.26 -11.67 2.40
N TYR A 256 10.31 -12.25 1.19
CA TYR A 256 10.40 -13.67 1.00
C TYR A 256 11.82 -14.15 1.33
N ALA A 257 11.96 -15.06 2.29
CA ALA A 257 13.21 -15.31 3.00
C ALA A 257 14.35 -15.96 2.19
N GLU A 258 14.09 -16.40 0.97
CA GLU A 258 15.11 -17.01 0.12
C GLU A 258 16.00 -15.94 -0.49
N GLY A 259 17.31 -16.05 -0.24
CA GLY A 259 18.30 -15.17 -0.85
C GLY A 259 18.58 -13.90 -0.06
N ASN A 260 19.21 -14.07 1.07
CA ASN A 260 19.76 -12.96 1.84
C ASN A 260 20.95 -12.32 1.11
N HIS A 261 20.69 -11.67 -0.04
CA HIS A 261 21.69 -10.98 -0.84
C HIS A 261 22.31 -9.74 -0.16
N LEU A 262 21.76 -9.36 1.02
CA LEU A 262 22.24 -8.23 1.81
C LEU A 262 23.06 -8.66 3.04
N ASN A 263 23.35 -9.95 3.23
CA ASN A 263 24.02 -10.51 4.41
C ASN A 263 23.37 -10.11 5.75
N LEU A 264 22.06 -9.95 5.76
CA LEU A 264 21.29 -9.60 6.95
C LEU A 264 20.85 -10.86 7.70
N PRO A 265 20.48 -10.77 8.98
CA PRO A 265 19.92 -11.91 9.70
C PRO A 265 18.76 -12.53 8.93
N VAL A 266 18.83 -13.84 8.69
CA VAL A 266 17.76 -14.57 7.99
C VAL A 266 16.52 -14.58 8.88
N PRO A 267 15.39 -14.03 8.44
CA PRO A 267 14.16 -14.07 9.22
C PRO A 267 13.67 -15.52 9.37
N PRO A 268 12.98 -15.85 10.47
CA PRO A 268 12.57 -17.22 10.77
C PRO A 268 11.54 -17.80 9.78
N ASN A 269 10.85 -16.95 9.04
CA ASN A 269 9.88 -17.36 8.02
C ASN A 269 9.72 -16.28 6.95
N ASN A 270 9.07 -16.65 5.84
CA ASN A 270 8.77 -15.74 4.74
C ASN A 270 7.87 -14.61 5.21
N TYR A 271 8.20 -13.39 4.78
CA TYR A 271 7.48 -12.16 5.13
C TYR A 271 7.41 -11.89 6.64
N TYR A 272 8.41 -12.33 7.40
CA TYR A 272 8.42 -12.23 8.86
C TYR A 272 8.07 -10.83 9.37
N TYR A 273 8.74 -9.80 8.85
CA TYR A 273 8.52 -8.42 9.31
C TYR A 273 7.12 -7.89 8.95
N ALA A 274 6.63 -8.20 7.76
CA ALA A 274 5.28 -7.83 7.35
C ALA A 274 4.21 -8.55 8.18
N ARG A 275 4.38 -9.86 8.42
CA ARG A 275 3.45 -10.64 9.26
C ARG A 275 3.40 -10.11 10.69
N GLN A 276 4.54 -9.75 11.27
CA GLN A 276 4.58 -9.15 12.61
C GLN A 276 3.93 -7.76 12.64
N ALA A 277 4.18 -6.91 11.63
CA ALA A 277 3.51 -5.62 11.53
C ALA A 277 1.97 -5.76 11.46
N ILE A 278 1.48 -6.73 10.68
CA ILE A 278 0.04 -7.05 10.61
C ILE A 278 -0.48 -7.49 11.99
N GLN A 279 0.25 -8.34 12.72
CA GLN A 279 -0.15 -8.81 14.05
C GLN A 279 -0.13 -7.70 15.10
N ILE A 280 0.80 -6.75 15.02
CA ILE A 280 0.82 -5.56 15.88
C ILE A 280 -0.45 -4.73 15.64
N MET A 281 -0.82 -4.51 14.38
CA MET A 281 -1.99 -3.71 14.03
C MET A 281 -3.32 -4.42 14.28
N ASN A 282 -3.39 -5.70 14.00
CA ASN A 282 -4.60 -6.49 14.04
C ASN A 282 -4.31 -7.84 14.75
N PRO A 283 -4.13 -7.84 16.08
CA PRO A 283 -3.82 -9.06 16.81
C PRO A 283 -4.95 -10.08 16.66
N ALA A 284 -4.59 -11.36 16.51
CA ALA A 284 -5.56 -12.43 16.57
C ALA A 284 -6.32 -12.37 17.90
N GLY A 285 -7.65 -12.48 17.86
CA GLY A 285 -8.45 -12.53 19.08
C GLY A 285 -7.98 -13.69 19.96
N LYS A 286 -7.91 -13.47 21.28
CA LYS A 286 -7.67 -14.56 22.23
C LYS A 286 -8.77 -15.62 22.02
N THR A 287 -8.39 -16.87 21.86
CA THR A 287 -9.34 -17.97 21.91
C THR A 287 -9.76 -18.17 23.38
N VAL A 288 -10.97 -18.64 23.62
CA VAL A 288 -11.51 -18.87 25.00
C VAL A 288 -10.62 -19.83 25.80
N GLU A 289 -9.74 -20.59 25.15
CA GLU A 289 -8.77 -21.48 25.79
C GLU A 289 -7.59 -20.72 26.44
N ASP A 290 -7.28 -19.50 26.01
CA ASP A 290 -6.21 -18.68 26.59
C ASP A 290 -6.63 -18.01 27.92
N GLU A 291 -7.91 -18.03 28.28
CA GLU A 291 -8.44 -17.43 29.53
C GLU A 291 -8.43 -18.45 30.70
N THR A 292 -8.23 -19.75 30.45
CA THR A 292 -8.32 -20.78 31.49
C THR A 292 -7.00 -21.13 32.17
N ASP A 293 -5.85 -20.69 31.64
CA ASP A 293 -4.53 -20.98 32.22
C ASP A 293 -4.08 -20.02 33.33
N GLY A 294 -4.94 -19.09 33.77
CA GLY A 294 -4.63 -18.08 34.79
C GLY A 294 -5.28 -18.26 36.18
N GLU A 295 -6.15 -19.25 36.37
CA GLU A 295 -6.69 -19.55 37.70
C GLU A 295 -5.84 -20.64 38.38
N GLU A 296 -4.83 -20.21 39.16
CA GLU A 296 -4.21 -21.05 40.19
C GLU A 296 -5.29 -21.40 41.23
N VAL A 297 -5.67 -22.67 41.27
CA VAL A 297 -6.48 -23.18 42.35
C VAL A 297 -5.60 -23.25 43.59
N GLU A 298 -5.77 -22.28 44.51
CA GLU A 298 -5.27 -22.43 45.88
C GLU A 298 -5.97 -23.63 46.51
N VAL A 299 -5.23 -24.70 46.70
CA VAL A 299 -5.64 -25.83 47.52
C VAL A 299 -5.28 -25.48 48.96
N GLU A 300 -6.27 -25.11 49.77
CA GLU A 300 -6.12 -25.06 51.22
C GLU A 300 -5.92 -26.45 51.77
N GLU A 301 -4.83 -26.64 52.57
CA GLU A 301 -4.61 -27.81 53.41
C GLU A 301 -5.45 -27.75 54.70
#